data_10fa7e7c775ab808e56bc1900f15a2f2
#
_entry.id   10fa7e7c775ab808e56bc1900f15a2f2
#
_cell.length_a   1.000
_cell.length_b   1.000
_cell.length_c   1.000
_cell.angle_alpha   90.00
_cell.angle_beta   90.00
_cell.angle_gamma   90.00
#
_symmetry.space_group_name_H-M   'P 1'
#
loop_
_entity.id
_entity.type
_entity.pdbx_description
1 polymer ?
#
loop_
_entity_poly.entity_id
_entity_poly.type
_entity_poly.pdbx_seq_one_letter_code
_entity_poly.pdbx_strand_id
1 'polypeptide(L)'
;MMKPYIDRSVDTQYRDLLTRILNEGREVNPIQGEKTRMVVGHQMRFDMKNGFPLITERDMSGPFLKAALGEHIAFLNGARTQEQLEAFGCKFWDRWVTKEKCATFNLPEGDLGDGSYGAAWTHFPTKDEGDFNQIEHLMKQIKERPYLRTHL
;
A
#
# COMPACT_ATOMS: atom_id res chain seq x y z
N MET A 1 -3.31 -22.80 -9.48
CA MET A 1 -1.83 -22.75 -9.42
C MET A 1 -1.37 -21.69 -10.41
N MET A 2 -0.41 -20.84 -10.04
CA MET A 2 0.16 -19.85 -10.95
C MET A 2 1.00 -20.53 -12.05
N LYS A 3 0.99 -19.94 -13.26
CA LYS A 3 1.84 -20.41 -14.36
C LYS A 3 3.32 -20.24 -14.02
N PRO A 4 4.21 -21.15 -14.45
CA PRO A 4 5.64 -20.92 -14.49
C PRO A 4 5.97 -19.62 -15.22
N TYR A 5 7.05 -18.95 -14.86
CA TYR A 5 7.40 -17.64 -15.44
C TYR A 5 7.48 -17.68 -16.97
N ILE A 6 8.06 -18.76 -17.52
CA ILE A 6 8.23 -18.92 -18.96
C ILE A 6 6.91 -19.02 -19.75
N ASP A 7 5.83 -19.45 -19.07
CA ASP A 7 4.50 -19.62 -19.68
C ASP A 7 3.58 -18.43 -19.46
N ARG A 8 4.09 -17.36 -18.85
CA ARG A 8 3.30 -16.16 -18.57
C ARG A 8 3.18 -15.29 -19.82
N SER A 9 1.97 -14.79 -20.06
CA SER A 9 1.74 -13.78 -21.08
C SER A 9 2.14 -12.39 -20.57
N VAL A 10 2.63 -11.56 -21.48
CA VAL A 10 2.91 -10.14 -21.16
C VAL A 10 1.60 -9.42 -20.88
N ASP A 11 1.56 -8.63 -19.80
CA ASP A 11 0.44 -7.76 -19.44
C ASP A 11 0.81 -6.33 -19.83
N THR A 12 0.02 -5.71 -20.69
CA THR A 12 0.26 -4.34 -21.19
C THR A 12 -0.61 -3.29 -20.57
N GLN A 13 -1.52 -3.67 -19.68
CA GLN A 13 -2.56 -2.79 -19.14
C GLN A 13 -2.00 -1.50 -18.51
N TYR A 14 -0.87 -1.59 -17.81
CA TYR A 14 -0.23 -0.41 -17.23
C TYR A 14 0.28 0.55 -18.32
N ARG A 15 0.97 0.05 -19.34
CA ARG A 15 1.43 0.83 -20.48
C ARG A 15 0.27 1.45 -21.27
N ASP A 16 -0.80 0.69 -21.45
CA ASP A 16 -1.98 1.13 -22.18
C ASP A 16 -2.69 2.25 -21.42
N LEU A 17 -2.76 2.16 -20.07
CA LEU A 17 -3.24 3.25 -19.21
C LEU A 17 -2.37 4.50 -19.32
N LEU A 18 -1.05 4.39 -19.27
CA LEU A 18 -0.15 5.53 -19.44
C LEU A 18 -0.33 6.19 -20.81
N THR A 19 -0.46 5.40 -21.86
CA THR A 19 -0.73 5.89 -23.21
C THR A 19 -2.06 6.65 -23.29
N ARG A 20 -3.10 6.09 -22.66
CA ARG A 20 -4.39 6.77 -22.55
C ARG A 20 -4.31 8.10 -21.80
N ILE A 21 -3.60 8.14 -20.68
CA ILE A 21 -3.39 9.38 -19.91
C ILE A 21 -2.67 10.45 -20.75
N LEU A 22 -1.66 10.05 -21.51
CA LEU A 22 -0.92 10.98 -22.38
C LEU A 22 -1.80 11.56 -23.50
N ASN A 23 -2.66 10.74 -24.09
CA ASN A 23 -3.46 11.14 -25.25
C ASN A 23 -4.79 11.82 -24.87
N GLU A 24 -5.46 11.34 -23.84
CA GLU A 24 -6.82 11.73 -23.45
C GLU A 24 -6.87 12.48 -22.11
N GLY A 25 -5.79 12.45 -21.33
CA GLY A 25 -5.78 13.03 -19.99
C GLY A 25 -5.89 14.55 -20.01
N ARG A 26 -6.79 15.08 -19.19
CA ARG A 26 -6.86 16.52 -18.94
C ARG A 26 -5.72 16.96 -18.03
N GLU A 27 -5.19 18.15 -18.29
CA GLU A 27 -4.20 18.77 -17.42
C GLU A 27 -4.86 19.23 -16.12
N VAL A 28 -4.23 18.94 -15.00
CA VAL A 28 -4.65 19.38 -13.67
C VAL A 28 -3.46 19.91 -12.88
N ASN A 29 -3.74 20.87 -11.99
CA ASN A 29 -2.75 21.46 -11.10
C ASN A 29 -2.90 20.82 -9.71
N PRO A 30 -2.09 19.83 -9.35
CA PRO A 30 -2.15 19.24 -8.02
C PRO A 30 -1.56 20.20 -6.97
N ILE A 31 -2.05 20.12 -5.74
CA ILE A 31 -1.55 20.92 -4.61
C ILE A 31 -0.05 20.65 -4.34
N GLN A 32 0.43 19.48 -4.70
CA GLN A 32 1.75 18.96 -4.29
C GLN A 32 2.82 18.99 -5.39
N GLY A 33 2.67 19.74 -6.46
CA GLY A 33 3.74 19.74 -7.46
C GLY A 33 3.38 20.30 -8.83
N GLU A 34 4.11 19.83 -9.83
CA GLU A 34 3.98 20.24 -11.21
C GLU A 34 2.67 19.72 -11.84
N LYS A 35 2.28 20.38 -12.93
CA LYS A 35 1.12 19.97 -13.74
C LYS A 35 1.16 18.50 -14.10
N THR A 36 0.03 17.82 -13.91
CA THR A 36 -0.14 16.41 -14.24
C THR A 36 -1.28 16.21 -15.21
N ARG A 37 -1.31 15.08 -15.90
CA ARG A 37 -2.44 14.65 -16.70
C ARG A 37 -3.25 13.58 -15.97
N MET A 38 -4.56 13.66 -16.06
CA MET A 38 -5.47 12.76 -15.36
C MET A 38 -6.60 12.29 -16.27
N VAL A 39 -6.90 11.00 -16.22
CA VAL A 39 -8.17 10.42 -16.66
C VAL A 39 -8.94 9.95 -15.43
N VAL A 40 -10.26 10.10 -15.46
CA VAL A 40 -11.12 9.65 -14.36
C VAL A 40 -11.64 8.25 -14.69
N GLY A 41 -11.40 7.32 -13.80
CA GLY A 41 -11.89 5.95 -13.92
C GLY A 41 -11.16 5.14 -15.01
N HIS A 42 -10.37 4.19 -14.57
CA HIS A 42 -9.78 3.16 -15.41
C HIS A 42 -9.74 1.86 -14.63
N GLN A 43 -10.14 0.77 -15.25
CA GLN A 43 -10.14 -0.54 -14.63
C GLN A 43 -9.09 -1.43 -15.29
N MET A 44 -8.20 -1.97 -14.48
CA MET A 44 -7.28 -3.04 -14.89
C MET A 44 -7.74 -4.36 -14.25
N ARG A 45 -7.62 -5.45 -15.00
CA ARG A 45 -7.99 -6.80 -14.55
C ARG A 45 -6.82 -7.75 -14.72
N PHE A 46 -6.34 -8.30 -13.62
CA PHE A 46 -5.18 -9.18 -13.61
C PHE A 46 -5.62 -10.62 -13.33
N ASP A 47 -5.30 -11.53 -14.25
CA ASP A 47 -5.45 -12.97 -13.99
C ASP A 47 -4.29 -13.44 -13.11
N MET A 48 -4.56 -13.70 -11.84
CA MET A 48 -3.57 -14.16 -10.87
C MET A 48 -2.96 -15.54 -11.23
N LYS A 49 -3.60 -16.30 -12.13
CA LYS A 49 -2.96 -17.51 -12.70
C LYS A 49 -1.74 -17.17 -13.55
N ASN A 50 -1.73 -15.96 -14.13
CA ASN A 50 -0.58 -15.45 -14.90
C ASN A 50 0.58 -14.97 -14.00
N GLY A 51 0.40 -14.95 -12.70
CA GLY A 51 1.38 -14.50 -11.70
C GLY A 51 0.99 -13.19 -11.04
N PHE A 52 1.83 -12.73 -10.12
CA PHE A 52 1.65 -11.42 -9.49
C PHE A 52 1.78 -10.31 -10.55
N PRO A 53 0.87 -9.32 -10.57
CA PRO A 53 0.83 -8.28 -11.60
C PRO A 53 1.90 -7.20 -11.38
N LEU A 54 3.15 -7.58 -11.44
CA LEU A 54 4.27 -6.65 -11.37
C LEU A 54 4.47 -5.99 -12.73
N ILE A 55 4.57 -4.65 -12.74
CA ILE A 55 4.87 -3.92 -13.99
C ILE A 55 6.26 -4.28 -14.51
N THR A 56 6.39 -4.33 -15.83
CA THR A 56 7.63 -4.70 -16.51
C THR A 56 8.23 -3.56 -17.35
N GLU A 57 7.54 -2.43 -17.42
CA GLU A 57 7.97 -1.22 -18.13
C GLU A 57 9.10 -0.45 -17.41
N ARG A 58 9.38 -0.80 -16.18
CA ARG A 58 10.54 -0.30 -15.42
C ARG A 58 11.16 -1.43 -14.62
N ASP A 59 12.44 -1.31 -14.34
CA ASP A 59 13.14 -2.25 -13.46
C ASP A 59 12.58 -2.18 -12.04
N MET A 60 11.92 -3.25 -11.62
CA MET A 60 11.38 -3.42 -10.28
C MET A 60 12.26 -4.30 -9.38
N SER A 61 13.43 -4.74 -9.86
CA SER A 61 14.35 -5.58 -9.07
C SER A 61 15.10 -4.81 -7.98
N GLY A 62 15.04 -3.49 -8.03
CA GLY A 62 15.78 -2.60 -7.15
C GLY A 62 15.25 -2.49 -5.71
N PRO A 63 15.90 -1.66 -4.89
CA PRO A 63 15.55 -1.48 -3.46
C PRO A 63 14.14 -0.91 -3.25
N PHE A 64 13.59 -0.22 -4.25
CA PHE A 64 12.26 0.39 -4.15
C PHE A 64 11.15 -0.65 -3.94
N LEU A 65 11.15 -1.74 -4.72
CA LEU A 65 10.18 -2.82 -4.53
C LEU A 65 10.33 -3.50 -3.17
N LYS A 66 11.59 -3.72 -2.75
CA LYS A 66 11.88 -4.30 -1.43
C LYS A 66 11.34 -3.40 -0.31
N ALA A 67 11.53 -2.09 -0.42
CA ALA A 67 11.03 -1.13 0.55
C ALA A 67 9.49 -1.07 0.56
N ALA A 68 8.84 -1.13 -0.62
CA ALA A 68 7.38 -1.16 -0.71
C ALA A 68 6.77 -2.44 -0.11
N LEU A 69 7.39 -3.59 -0.34
CA LEU A 69 6.99 -4.86 0.31
C LEU A 69 7.26 -4.81 1.82
N GLY A 70 8.40 -4.27 2.22
CA GLY A 70 8.77 -4.05 3.62
C GLY A 70 7.77 -3.16 4.35
N GLU A 71 7.35 -2.06 3.75
CA GLU A 71 6.32 -1.17 4.27
C GLU A 71 5.02 -1.94 4.55
N HIS A 72 4.55 -2.68 3.55
CA HIS A 72 3.31 -3.44 3.68
C HIS A 72 3.37 -4.51 4.78
N ILE A 73 4.49 -5.25 4.84
CA ILE A 73 4.72 -6.26 5.88
C ILE A 73 4.82 -5.60 7.26
N ALA A 74 5.50 -4.45 7.37
CA ALA A 74 5.59 -3.71 8.62
C ALA A 74 4.21 -3.28 9.14
N PHE A 75 3.36 -2.74 8.27
CA PHE A 75 2.00 -2.37 8.66
C PHE A 75 1.13 -3.57 9.05
N LEU A 76 1.25 -4.70 8.37
CA LEU A 76 0.58 -5.94 8.79
C LEU A 76 1.04 -6.44 10.17
N ASN A 77 2.25 -6.07 10.60
CA ASN A 77 2.79 -6.36 11.94
C ASN A 77 2.57 -5.21 12.94
N GLY A 78 1.77 -4.22 12.60
CA GLY A 78 1.42 -3.15 13.52
C GLY A 78 2.44 -2.02 13.64
N ALA A 79 3.38 -1.90 12.69
CA ALA A 79 4.37 -0.82 12.72
C ALA A 79 3.70 0.55 12.73
N ARG A 80 4.13 1.39 13.66
CA ARG A 80 3.65 2.75 13.87
C ARG A 80 4.77 3.78 13.78
N THR A 81 6.01 3.38 14.00
CA THR A 81 7.15 4.30 14.02
C THR A 81 8.07 4.09 12.82
N GLN A 82 8.83 5.14 12.47
CA GLN A 82 9.86 5.08 11.45
C GLN A 82 10.87 3.96 11.72
N GLU A 83 11.30 3.81 12.96
CA GLU A 83 12.23 2.76 13.36
C GLU A 83 11.68 1.35 13.08
N GLN A 84 10.39 1.14 13.40
CA GLN A 84 9.71 -0.14 13.10
C GLN A 84 9.62 -0.41 11.60
N LEU A 85 9.34 0.62 10.79
CA LEU A 85 9.31 0.50 9.32
C LEU A 85 10.71 0.20 8.75
N GLU A 86 11.74 0.85 9.27
CA GLU A 86 13.13 0.61 8.87
C GLU A 86 13.62 -0.81 9.17
N ALA A 87 13.13 -1.42 10.25
CA ALA A 87 13.42 -2.82 10.56
C ALA A 87 12.96 -3.78 9.45
N PHE A 88 11.97 -3.38 8.65
CA PHE A 88 11.51 -4.09 7.45
C PHE A 88 12.08 -3.52 6.14
N GLY A 89 13.04 -2.58 6.23
CA GLY A 89 13.72 -1.98 5.08
C GLY A 89 12.97 -0.83 4.40
N CYS A 90 11.93 -0.28 5.01
CA CYS A 90 11.19 0.85 4.48
C CYS A 90 11.66 2.17 5.10
N LYS A 91 12.05 3.13 4.23
CA LYS A 91 12.43 4.51 4.59
C LYS A 91 11.55 5.57 3.94
N PHE A 92 10.38 5.21 3.44
CA PHE A 92 9.53 6.14 2.69
C PHE A 92 8.97 7.27 3.55
N TRP A 93 8.91 7.06 4.86
CA TRP A 93 8.28 7.98 5.81
C TRP A 93 9.22 8.98 6.44
N ASP A 94 10.55 8.87 6.27
CA ASP A 94 11.57 9.76 6.84
C ASP A 94 11.20 11.24 6.74
N ARG A 95 10.73 11.66 5.57
CA ARG A 95 10.38 13.06 5.30
C ARG A 95 9.07 13.51 5.93
N TRP A 96 8.26 12.57 6.40
CA TRP A 96 6.93 12.84 6.91
C TRP A 96 6.84 12.83 8.42
N VAL A 97 7.79 12.19 9.09
CA VAL A 97 7.82 12.02 10.55
C VAL A 97 9.00 12.75 11.20
N THR A 98 9.40 13.89 10.62
CA THR A 98 10.39 14.77 11.23
C THR A 98 9.85 15.39 12.51
N LYS A 99 10.76 15.83 13.41
CA LYS A 99 10.40 16.48 14.67
C LYS A 99 9.38 17.61 14.48
N GLU A 100 9.59 18.46 13.48
CA GLU A 100 8.72 19.61 13.20
C GLU A 100 7.33 19.16 12.78
N LYS A 101 7.24 18.17 11.90
CA LYS A 101 5.95 17.66 11.41
C LYS A 101 5.19 16.89 12.50
N CYS A 102 5.87 16.01 13.22
CA CYS A 102 5.27 15.27 14.32
C CYS A 102 4.74 16.21 15.42
N ALA A 103 5.48 17.27 15.73
CA ALA A 103 5.06 18.26 16.72
C ALA A 103 3.72 18.95 16.37
N THR A 104 3.37 19.11 15.10
CA THR A 104 2.07 19.69 14.69
C THR A 104 0.88 18.80 15.08
N PHE A 105 1.12 17.53 15.33
CA PHE A 105 0.13 16.54 15.77
C PHE A 105 0.32 16.11 17.23
N ASN A 106 1.19 16.79 17.99
CA ASN A 106 1.58 16.41 19.36
C ASN A 106 2.16 14.98 19.44
N LEU A 107 2.88 14.57 18.42
CA LEU A 107 3.56 13.25 18.35
C LEU A 107 5.06 13.41 18.55
N PRO A 108 5.73 12.41 19.12
CA PRO A 108 7.19 12.36 19.13
C PRO A 108 7.73 12.19 17.71
N GLU A 109 8.98 12.65 17.48
CA GLU A 109 9.68 12.42 16.22
C GLU A 109 9.68 10.94 15.85
N GLY A 110 9.44 10.64 14.58
CA GLY A 110 9.40 9.27 14.07
C GLY A 110 8.06 8.54 14.26
N ASP A 111 7.09 9.14 14.96
CA ASP A 111 5.77 8.52 15.19
C ASP A 111 4.77 8.91 14.09
N LEU A 112 4.14 7.92 13.46
CA LEU A 112 3.10 8.12 12.45
C LEU A 112 1.71 8.37 13.05
N GLY A 113 1.54 8.19 14.35
CA GLY A 113 0.29 8.37 15.08
C GLY A 113 -0.63 7.14 15.05
N ASP A 114 -1.69 7.22 15.87
CA ASP A 114 -2.69 6.15 16.02
C ASP A 114 -3.49 5.88 14.73
N GLY A 115 -3.59 6.87 13.85
CA GLY A 115 -4.24 6.75 12.55
C GLY A 115 -3.36 6.11 11.46
N SER A 116 -2.12 5.72 11.77
CA SER A 116 -1.27 4.99 10.82
C SER A 116 -1.85 3.62 10.49
N TYR A 117 -1.55 3.13 9.30
CA TYR A 117 -2.10 1.85 8.85
C TYR A 117 -1.78 0.70 9.81
N GLY A 118 -0.56 0.61 10.29
CA GLY A 118 -0.16 -0.44 11.22
C GLY A 118 -0.93 -0.38 12.53
N ALA A 119 -0.97 0.77 13.17
CA ALA A 119 -1.72 0.98 14.40
C ALA A 119 -3.22 0.72 14.20
N ALA A 120 -3.81 1.32 13.15
CA ALA A 120 -5.23 1.15 12.88
C ALA A 120 -5.62 -0.31 12.57
N TRP A 121 -4.76 -1.07 11.91
CA TRP A 121 -5.06 -2.47 11.57
C TRP A 121 -4.92 -3.43 12.75
N THR A 122 -4.01 -3.17 13.67
CA THR A 122 -3.67 -4.13 14.75
C THR A 122 -4.09 -3.66 16.15
N HIS A 123 -4.31 -2.35 16.33
CA HIS A 123 -4.65 -1.73 17.61
C HIS A 123 -5.79 -0.70 17.44
N PHE A 124 -6.84 -1.11 16.73
CA PHE A 124 -7.99 -0.22 16.55
C PHE A 124 -8.72 -0.02 17.89
N PRO A 125 -8.84 1.22 18.39
CA PRO A 125 -9.47 1.46 19.67
C PRO A 125 -10.96 1.15 19.62
N THR A 126 -11.45 0.35 20.58
CA THR A 126 -12.87 0.08 20.75
C THR A 126 -13.37 0.73 22.03
N LYS A 127 -14.70 0.94 22.11
CA LYS A 127 -15.29 1.64 23.25
C LYS A 127 -15.22 0.83 24.56
N ASP A 128 -15.38 -0.47 24.46
CA ASP A 128 -15.63 -1.32 25.63
C ASP A 128 -14.61 -2.47 25.81
N GLU A 129 -13.84 -2.82 24.76
CA GLU A 129 -13.01 -4.04 24.73
C GLU A 129 -11.50 -3.77 24.57
N GLY A 130 -11.07 -2.49 24.68
CA GLY A 130 -9.68 -2.14 24.43
C GLY A 130 -9.33 -2.16 22.93
N ASP A 131 -8.12 -2.57 22.58
CA ASP A 131 -7.67 -2.60 21.21
C ASP A 131 -8.18 -3.82 20.45
N PHE A 132 -8.66 -3.60 19.22
CA PHE A 132 -9.13 -4.64 18.32
C PHE A 132 -8.14 -4.88 17.18
N ASN A 133 -7.68 -6.12 17.04
CA ASN A 133 -6.80 -6.50 15.93
C ASN A 133 -7.63 -6.95 14.72
N GLN A 134 -7.77 -6.03 13.75
CA GLN A 134 -8.54 -6.26 12.53
C GLN A 134 -7.91 -7.34 11.64
N ILE A 135 -6.57 -7.45 11.62
CA ILE A 135 -5.86 -8.46 10.81
C ILE A 135 -6.11 -9.85 11.34
N GLU A 136 -6.00 -10.06 12.65
CA GLU A 136 -6.30 -11.36 13.28
C GLU A 136 -7.77 -11.74 13.07
N HIS A 137 -8.67 -10.77 13.23
CA HIS A 137 -10.10 -10.98 12.97
C HIS A 137 -10.36 -11.40 11.51
N LEU A 138 -9.77 -10.68 10.55
CA LEU A 138 -9.85 -11.02 9.12
C LEU A 138 -9.35 -12.43 8.84
N MET A 139 -8.18 -12.78 9.36
CA MET A 139 -7.59 -14.12 9.18
C MET A 139 -8.48 -15.23 9.75
N LYS A 140 -9.06 -14.99 10.92
CA LYS A 140 -10.04 -15.89 11.53
C LYS A 140 -11.29 -16.05 10.65
N GLN A 141 -11.85 -14.94 10.17
CA GLN A 141 -13.04 -14.98 9.31
C GLN A 141 -12.79 -15.70 7.98
N ILE A 142 -11.67 -15.43 7.31
CA ILE A 142 -11.30 -16.14 6.08
C ILE A 142 -11.19 -17.64 6.30
N LYS A 143 -10.62 -18.04 7.44
CA LYS A 143 -10.46 -19.45 7.79
C LYS A 143 -11.78 -20.15 8.14
N GLU A 144 -12.62 -19.49 8.93
CA GLU A 144 -13.87 -20.08 9.46
C GLU A 144 -15.07 -19.86 8.53
N ARG A 145 -15.09 -18.75 7.80
CA ARG A 145 -16.24 -18.30 6.99
C ARG A 145 -15.81 -17.73 5.64
N PRO A 146 -15.10 -18.46 4.77
CA PRO A 146 -14.49 -17.92 3.55
C PRO A 146 -15.50 -17.33 2.54
N TYR A 147 -16.78 -17.64 2.69
CA TYR A 147 -17.84 -17.16 1.78
C TYR A 147 -18.60 -15.93 2.29
N LEU A 148 -18.24 -15.38 3.44
CA LEU A 148 -18.83 -14.13 3.91
C LEU A 148 -18.36 -12.96 3.03
N ARG A 149 -19.24 -11.96 2.89
CA ARG A 149 -18.95 -10.73 2.12
C ARG A 149 -18.42 -9.59 2.98
N THR A 150 -18.43 -9.76 4.29
CA THR A 150 -18.06 -8.73 5.28
C THR A 150 -16.87 -9.23 6.08
N HIS A 151 -15.70 -9.18 5.48
CA HIS A 151 -14.49 -9.56 6.20
C HIS A 151 -13.82 -8.37 6.92
N LEU A 152 -14.09 -7.14 6.50
CA LEU A 152 -13.72 -5.89 7.20
C LEU A 152 -14.66 -4.78 6.77
#